data_d5fe5677446fb891cb71804765dcbdab
#
_entry.id   d5fe5677446fb891cb71804765dcbdab
#
_cell.length_a   1.000
_cell.length_b   1.000
_cell.length_c   1.000
_cell.angle_alpha   90.00
_cell.angle_beta   90.00
_cell.angle_gamma   90.00
#
_symmetry.space_group_name_H-M   'P 1'
#
loop_
_entity.id
_entity.type
_entity.pdbx_description
1 polymer ?
#
loop_
_entity_poly.entity_id
_entity_poly.type
_entity_poly.pdbx_seq_one_letter_code
_entity_poly.pdbx_strand_id
1 'polypeptide(L)'
;RVAKNSDIKQIIRVCKQAHQLSISKDVPLDDKILWKNLQVCILSAEHQVNVVDVAGTVEGVFIGVTHQLWYSRKKQSTDLFFYVTDKGRGWGSSLLRAYIRWARMNKGVAEITLGITSGIGDMNRTRQLYERMGAIKMGDSFILPKEV
;
A
#
# COMPACT_ATOMS: atom_id res chain seq x y z
N ARG A 1 11.16 -7.97 1.91
CA ARG A 1 12.29 -7.03 2.06
C ARG A 1 11.91 -5.61 1.67
N VAL A 2 12.70 -4.63 2.12
CA VAL A 2 12.57 -3.24 1.67
C VAL A 2 12.92 -3.15 0.17
N ALA A 3 12.16 -2.32 -0.56
CA ALA A 3 12.41 -2.08 -1.97
C ALA A 3 13.67 -1.26 -2.21
N LYS A 4 14.27 -1.47 -3.38
CA LYS A 4 15.42 -0.71 -3.91
C LYS A 4 15.02 0.01 -5.20
N ASN A 5 15.77 1.01 -5.63
CA ASN A 5 15.53 1.69 -6.90
C ASN A 5 15.50 0.73 -8.10
N SER A 6 16.29 -0.34 -8.06
CA SER A 6 16.29 -1.38 -9.09
C SER A 6 14.98 -2.17 -9.19
N ASP A 7 14.12 -2.12 -8.16
CA ASP A 7 12.82 -2.81 -8.15
C ASP A 7 11.71 -2.01 -8.85
N ILE A 8 11.91 -0.71 -9.11
CA ILE A 8 10.84 0.20 -9.59
C ILE A 8 10.14 -0.35 -10.83
N LYS A 9 10.87 -0.85 -11.81
CA LYS A 9 10.27 -1.42 -13.03
C LYS A 9 9.32 -2.59 -12.72
N GLN A 10 9.71 -3.45 -11.80
CA GLN A 10 8.89 -4.58 -11.39
C GLN A 10 7.71 -4.14 -10.51
N ILE A 11 7.90 -3.14 -9.65
CA ILE A 11 6.83 -2.54 -8.85
C ILE A 11 5.76 -1.93 -9.77
N ILE A 12 6.15 -1.19 -10.82
CA ILE A 12 5.23 -0.63 -11.82
C ILE A 12 4.41 -1.75 -12.48
N ARG A 13 5.04 -2.88 -12.83
CA ARG A 13 4.32 -4.04 -13.36
C ARG A 13 3.21 -4.52 -12.40
N VAL A 14 3.53 -4.64 -11.13
CA VAL A 14 2.57 -5.04 -10.08
C VAL A 14 1.48 -3.99 -9.91
N CYS A 15 1.81 -2.70 -9.91
CA CYS A 15 0.85 -1.60 -9.84
C CYS A 15 -0.13 -1.62 -11.02
N LYS A 16 0.37 -1.83 -12.24
CA LYS A 16 -0.48 -1.94 -13.44
C LYS A 16 -1.45 -3.13 -13.36
N GLN A 17 -0.97 -4.28 -12.90
CA GLN A 17 -1.81 -5.45 -12.72
C GLN A 17 -2.92 -5.18 -11.68
N ALA A 18 -2.59 -4.60 -10.55
CA ALA A 18 -3.57 -4.21 -9.54
C ALA A 18 -4.57 -3.19 -10.07
N HIS A 19 -4.09 -2.17 -10.78
CA HIS A 19 -4.94 -1.11 -11.34
C HIS A 19 -6.00 -1.66 -12.30
N GLN A 20 -5.64 -2.59 -13.18
CA GLN A 20 -6.58 -3.23 -14.12
C GLN A 20 -7.70 -4.00 -13.41
N LEU A 21 -7.46 -4.47 -12.18
CA LEU A 21 -8.43 -5.19 -11.35
C LEU A 21 -9.22 -4.27 -10.42
N SER A 22 -8.83 -3.01 -10.32
CA SER A 22 -9.42 -2.07 -9.35
C SER A 22 -10.65 -1.36 -9.91
N ILE A 23 -11.42 -0.72 -9.00
CA ILE A 23 -12.54 0.14 -9.37
C ILE A 23 -12.09 1.39 -10.14
N SER A 24 -10.82 1.75 -10.07
CA SER A 24 -10.23 2.91 -10.75
C SER A 24 -9.58 2.57 -12.10
N LYS A 25 -9.84 1.40 -12.66
CA LYS A 25 -9.22 0.90 -13.90
C LYS A 25 -9.37 1.83 -15.11
N ASP A 26 -10.41 2.66 -15.12
CA ASP A 26 -10.70 3.60 -16.21
C ASP A 26 -9.92 4.93 -16.08
N VAL A 27 -9.24 5.15 -14.95
CA VAL A 27 -8.32 6.29 -14.79
C VAL A 27 -6.98 5.93 -15.42
N PRO A 28 -6.52 6.67 -16.44
CA PRO A 28 -5.26 6.34 -17.13
C PRO A 28 -4.07 6.33 -16.16
N LEU A 29 -3.24 5.28 -16.24
CA LEU A 29 -1.94 5.24 -15.59
C LEU A 29 -0.88 5.95 -16.42
N ASP A 30 -0.05 6.74 -15.75
CA ASP A 30 1.13 7.37 -16.34
C ASP A 30 2.40 6.75 -15.72
N ASP A 31 3.16 6.03 -16.55
CA ASP A 31 4.39 5.34 -16.13
C ASP A 31 5.45 6.30 -15.61
N LYS A 32 5.56 7.51 -16.18
CA LYS A 32 6.54 8.52 -15.75
C LYS A 32 6.19 9.06 -14.38
N ILE A 33 4.89 9.31 -14.13
CA ILE A 33 4.40 9.74 -12.81
C ILE A 33 4.62 8.64 -11.78
N LEU A 34 4.27 7.39 -12.10
CA LEU A 34 4.51 6.25 -11.22
C LEU A 34 6.00 6.10 -10.88
N TRP A 35 6.87 6.18 -11.89
CA TRP A 35 8.31 6.07 -11.69
C TRP A 35 8.82 7.13 -10.73
N LYS A 36 8.49 8.40 -10.99
CA LYS A 36 8.88 9.53 -10.14
C LYS A 36 8.39 9.36 -8.70
N ASN A 37 7.13 9.00 -8.51
CA ASN A 37 6.55 8.84 -7.19
C ASN A 37 7.18 7.66 -6.44
N LEU A 38 7.47 6.55 -7.10
CA LEU A 38 8.14 5.41 -6.49
C LEU A 38 9.57 5.75 -6.08
N GLN A 39 10.32 6.53 -6.86
CA GLN A 39 11.63 7.03 -6.45
C GLN A 39 11.52 7.87 -5.17
N VAL A 40 10.55 8.78 -5.09
CA VAL A 40 10.32 9.59 -3.89
C VAL A 40 9.98 8.68 -2.70
N CYS A 41 9.08 7.71 -2.86
CA CYS A 41 8.69 6.80 -1.78
C CYS A 41 9.87 5.95 -1.27
N ILE A 42 10.73 5.48 -2.17
CA ILE A 42 11.89 4.64 -1.78
C ILE A 42 12.97 5.45 -1.05
N LEU A 43 13.13 6.73 -1.40
CA LEU A 43 14.17 7.59 -0.83
C LEU A 43 13.71 8.38 0.41
N SER A 44 12.42 8.50 0.64
CA SER A 44 11.85 9.30 1.72
C SER A 44 11.77 8.54 3.03
N ALA A 45 12.20 9.16 4.13
CA ALA A 45 12.02 8.61 5.48
C ALA A 45 10.55 8.55 5.93
N GLU A 46 9.66 9.31 5.28
CA GLU A 46 8.22 9.33 5.57
C GLU A 46 7.46 8.22 4.84
N HIS A 47 8.15 7.40 4.04
CA HIS A 47 7.56 6.28 3.31
C HIS A 47 8.26 4.98 3.65
N GLN A 48 7.51 3.89 3.50
CA GLN A 48 8.04 2.53 3.54
C GLN A 48 7.53 1.76 2.35
N VAL A 49 8.45 1.30 1.51
CA VAL A 49 8.13 0.42 0.38
C VAL A 49 8.69 -0.96 0.66
N ASN A 50 7.82 -1.94 0.79
CA ASN A 50 8.20 -3.35 0.97
C ASN A 50 7.75 -4.16 -0.23
N VAL A 51 8.55 -5.14 -0.61
CA VAL A 51 8.24 -6.06 -1.71
C VAL A 51 8.32 -7.52 -1.26
N VAL A 52 7.48 -8.35 -1.87
CA VAL A 52 7.62 -9.81 -1.88
C VAL A 52 8.49 -10.15 -3.07
N ASP A 53 9.66 -10.69 -2.81
CA ASP A 53 10.61 -11.14 -3.83
C ASP A 53 10.56 -12.67 -3.90
N VAL A 54 10.06 -13.19 -5.01
CA VAL A 54 10.01 -14.63 -5.29
C VAL A 54 11.02 -14.93 -6.38
N ALA A 55 12.15 -15.50 -6.00
CA ALA A 55 13.23 -15.87 -6.92
C ALA A 55 13.65 -14.73 -7.88
N GLY A 56 13.81 -13.51 -7.36
CA GLY A 56 14.21 -12.34 -8.14
C GLY A 56 13.07 -11.60 -8.84
N THR A 57 11.84 -12.03 -8.65
CA THR A 57 10.65 -11.39 -9.21
C THR A 57 9.79 -10.78 -8.11
N VAL A 58 9.44 -9.50 -8.24
CA VAL A 58 8.55 -8.82 -7.30
C VAL A 58 7.11 -9.29 -7.54
N GLU A 59 6.52 -9.95 -6.57
CA GLU A 59 5.18 -10.53 -6.62
C GLU A 59 4.21 -9.95 -5.58
N GLY A 60 4.64 -8.93 -4.85
CA GLY A 60 3.78 -8.18 -3.95
C GLY A 60 4.44 -6.88 -3.54
N VAL A 61 3.64 -5.87 -3.27
CA VAL A 61 4.08 -4.53 -2.89
C VAL A 61 3.17 -3.97 -1.80
N PHE A 62 3.79 -3.37 -0.80
CA PHE A 62 3.13 -2.53 0.19
C PHE A 62 3.84 -1.18 0.24
N ILE A 63 3.09 -0.10 0.10
CA ILE A 63 3.59 1.27 0.24
C ILE A 63 2.84 1.93 1.38
N GLY A 64 3.54 2.30 2.44
CA GLY A 64 3.03 3.09 3.54
C GLY A 64 3.60 4.50 3.53
N VAL A 65 2.87 5.44 4.09
CA VAL A 65 3.29 6.83 4.26
C VAL A 65 2.92 7.34 5.64
N THR A 66 3.75 8.22 6.19
CA THR A 66 3.41 9.01 7.37
C THR A 66 3.18 10.46 6.98
N HIS A 67 2.17 11.07 7.53
CA HIS A 67 1.88 12.50 7.36
C HIS A 67 1.35 13.09 8.66
N GLN A 68 1.50 14.40 8.81
CA GLN A 68 1.00 15.09 9.98
C GLN A 68 -0.53 15.11 9.96
N LEU A 69 -1.16 14.84 11.11
CA LEU A 69 -2.59 15.06 11.30
C LEU A 69 -2.91 16.54 11.17
N TRP A 70 -3.98 16.89 10.46
CA TRP A 70 -4.32 18.29 10.19
C TRP A 70 -4.68 19.09 11.46
N TYR A 71 -5.02 18.40 12.55
CA TYR A 71 -5.42 19.00 13.83
C TYR A 71 -4.38 18.76 14.95
N SER A 72 -3.25 18.15 14.65
CA SER A 72 -2.27 17.78 15.68
C SER A 72 -0.84 17.86 15.15
N ARG A 73 0.13 18.00 16.06
CA ARG A 73 1.55 17.84 15.74
C ARG A 73 1.97 16.38 15.58
N LYS A 74 1.08 15.45 15.94
CA LYS A 74 1.29 14.02 15.76
C LYS A 74 1.07 13.63 14.30
N LYS A 75 1.62 12.48 13.93
CA LYS A 75 1.49 11.90 12.58
C LYS A 75 0.50 10.76 12.58
N GLN A 76 -0.08 10.53 11.42
CA GLN A 76 -0.79 9.33 11.06
C GLN A 76 0.05 8.55 10.04
N SER A 77 0.07 7.23 10.15
CA SER A 77 0.58 6.35 9.10
C SER A 77 -0.58 5.69 8.38
N THR A 78 -0.55 5.66 7.05
CA THR A 78 -1.57 5.02 6.22
C THR A 78 -0.94 4.25 5.06
N ASP A 79 -1.67 3.29 4.51
CA ASP A 79 -1.29 2.62 3.29
C ASP A 79 -1.66 3.47 2.06
N LEU A 80 -0.74 3.53 1.10
CA LEU A 80 -0.98 4.09 -0.24
C LEU A 80 -1.29 2.99 -1.25
N PHE A 81 -0.68 1.82 -1.06
CA PHE A 81 -0.81 0.71 -1.98
C PHE A 81 -0.53 -0.61 -1.27
N PHE A 82 -1.39 -1.60 -1.49
CA PHE A 82 -1.19 -2.97 -1.02
C PHE A 82 -1.76 -3.96 -2.03
N TYR A 83 -0.90 -4.72 -2.66
CA TYR A 83 -1.31 -5.78 -3.57
C TYR A 83 -0.28 -6.90 -3.63
N VAL A 84 -0.77 -8.13 -3.73
CA VAL A 84 0.03 -9.34 -3.91
C VAL A 84 -0.56 -10.13 -5.08
N THR A 85 0.30 -10.51 -6.03
CA THR A 85 -0.09 -11.34 -7.17
C THR A 85 -0.41 -12.78 -6.72
N ASP A 86 -0.99 -13.58 -7.61
CA ASP A 86 -1.25 -14.99 -7.31
C ASP A 86 0.03 -15.76 -6.97
N LYS A 87 1.15 -15.43 -7.60
CA LYS A 87 2.47 -16.04 -7.32
C LYS A 87 3.03 -15.64 -5.95
N GLY A 88 2.67 -14.47 -5.45
CA GLY A 88 3.04 -13.98 -4.11
C GLY A 88 2.02 -14.37 -3.02
N ARG A 89 1.00 -15.16 -3.35
CA ARG A 89 -0.06 -15.55 -2.41
C ARG A 89 0.51 -16.13 -1.12
N GLY A 90 -0.05 -15.68 0.01
CA GLY A 90 0.42 -16.08 1.35
C GLY A 90 1.39 -15.10 2.01
N TRP A 91 2.07 -14.23 1.24
CA TRP A 91 3.03 -13.28 1.78
C TRP A 91 2.46 -11.91 2.18
N GLY A 92 1.17 -11.67 1.92
CA GLY A 92 0.52 -10.41 2.27
C GLY A 92 0.59 -10.08 3.77
N SER A 93 0.45 -11.09 4.64
CA SER A 93 0.59 -10.90 6.09
C SER A 93 1.99 -10.44 6.49
N SER A 94 3.03 -10.90 5.80
CA SER A 94 4.42 -10.50 6.05
C SER A 94 4.68 -9.05 5.65
N LEU A 95 4.13 -8.61 4.50
CA LEU A 95 4.16 -7.21 4.08
C LEU A 95 3.48 -6.30 5.10
N LEU A 96 2.29 -6.68 5.54
CA LEU A 96 1.52 -5.92 6.51
C LEU A 96 2.24 -5.81 7.86
N ARG A 97 2.82 -6.92 8.36
CA ARG A 97 3.62 -6.89 9.60
C ARG A 97 4.84 -5.99 9.48
N ALA A 98 5.53 -6.00 8.34
CA ALA A 98 6.68 -5.14 8.09
C ALA A 98 6.29 -3.66 8.14
N TYR A 99 5.16 -3.30 7.51
CA TYR A 99 4.62 -1.96 7.55
C TYR A 99 4.22 -1.53 8.97
N ILE A 100 3.45 -2.35 9.68
CA ILE A 100 3.01 -2.02 11.06
C ILE A 100 4.22 -1.82 11.99
N ARG A 101 5.24 -2.66 11.85
CA ARG A 101 6.49 -2.51 12.62
C ARG A 101 7.16 -1.17 12.33
N TRP A 102 7.33 -0.83 11.07
CA TRP A 102 7.93 0.43 10.67
C TRP A 102 7.12 1.63 11.19
N ALA A 103 5.80 1.63 11.04
CA ALA A 103 4.94 2.70 11.53
C ALA A 103 5.04 2.87 13.05
N ARG A 104 5.08 1.77 13.81
CA ARG A 104 5.25 1.78 15.28
C ARG A 104 6.61 2.27 15.74
N MET A 105 7.67 2.10 14.95
CA MET A 105 9.00 2.61 15.26
C MET A 105 9.10 4.13 15.11
N ASN A 106 8.21 4.75 14.36
CA ASN A 106 8.17 6.20 14.22
C ASN A 106 7.47 6.83 15.43
N LYS A 107 8.26 7.41 16.33
CA LYS A 107 7.77 7.99 17.60
C LYS A 107 6.75 9.13 17.43
N GLY A 108 6.68 9.73 16.24
CA GLY A 108 5.71 10.78 15.93
C GLY A 108 4.32 10.25 15.56
N VAL A 109 4.20 8.96 15.22
CA VAL A 109 2.96 8.34 14.77
C VAL A 109 2.05 8.05 15.98
N ALA A 110 0.84 8.62 15.95
CA ALA A 110 -0.20 8.40 16.95
C ALA A 110 -1.26 7.40 16.46
N GLU A 111 -1.46 7.31 15.14
CA GLU A 111 -2.47 6.46 14.53
C GLU A 111 -1.90 5.71 13.33
N ILE A 112 -2.29 4.43 13.19
CA ILE A 112 -1.98 3.61 12.02
C ILE A 112 -3.31 3.20 11.40
N THR A 113 -3.54 3.60 10.15
CA THR A 113 -4.76 3.28 9.41
C THR A 113 -4.45 2.39 8.22
N LEU A 114 -5.44 1.58 7.85
CA LEU A 114 -5.38 0.65 6.73
C LEU A 114 -6.67 0.75 5.93
N GLY A 115 -6.57 0.84 4.61
CA GLY A 115 -7.70 0.95 3.72
C GLY A 115 -8.04 -0.37 3.01
N ILE A 116 -9.31 -0.54 2.65
CA ILE A 116 -9.80 -1.55 1.72
C ILE A 116 -10.68 -0.82 0.70
N THR A 117 -10.06 -0.12 -0.24
CA THR A 117 -10.75 0.82 -1.14
C THR A 117 -10.58 0.48 -2.62
N SER A 118 -9.72 -0.47 -2.96
CA SER A 118 -9.43 -0.79 -4.36
C SER A 118 -10.50 -1.61 -5.06
N GLY A 119 -11.34 -2.32 -4.31
CA GLY A 119 -12.30 -3.27 -4.87
C GLY A 119 -11.66 -4.51 -5.50
N ILE A 120 -10.39 -4.79 -5.23
CA ILE A 120 -9.66 -5.93 -5.79
C ILE A 120 -9.93 -7.19 -4.96
N GLY A 121 -10.37 -8.26 -5.62
CA GLY A 121 -10.50 -9.59 -5.03
C GLY A 121 -11.52 -9.66 -3.89
N ASP A 122 -11.27 -10.56 -2.94
CA ASP A 122 -12.13 -10.76 -1.77
C ASP A 122 -11.79 -9.76 -0.65
N MET A 123 -12.56 -8.68 -0.58
CA MET A 123 -12.40 -7.65 0.47
C MET A 123 -12.61 -8.20 1.89
N ASN A 124 -13.43 -9.23 2.07
CA ASN A 124 -13.61 -9.87 3.37
C ASN A 124 -12.33 -10.57 3.84
N ARG A 125 -11.59 -11.17 2.93
CA ARG A 125 -10.30 -11.80 3.25
C ARG A 125 -9.28 -10.77 3.72
N THR A 126 -9.22 -9.61 3.08
CA THR A 126 -8.36 -8.50 3.50
C THR A 126 -8.80 -7.94 4.86
N ARG A 127 -10.11 -7.78 5.07
CA ARG A 127 -10.66 -7.37 6.37
C ARG A 127 -10.25 -8.32 7.49
N GLN A 128 -10.44 -9.63 7.30
CA GLN A 128 -10.03 -10.65 8.27
C GLN A 128 -8.53 -10.61 8.56
N LEU A 129 -7.70 -10.32 7.55
CA LEU A 129 -6.27 -10.14 7.74
C LEU A 129 -5.99 -8.94 8.66
N TYR A 130 -6.64 -7.81 8.43
CA TYR A 130 -6.48 -6.61 9.26
C TYR A 130 -6.95 -6.85 10.70
N GLU A 131 -8.11 -7.46 10.88
CA GLU A 131 -8.66 -7.81 12.21
C GLU A 131 -7.72 -8.76 12.98
N ARG A 132 -7.14 -9.75 12.32
CA ARG A 132 -6.12 -10.63 12.93
C ARG A 132 -4.85 -9.90 13.35
N MET A 133 -4.55 -8.74 12.75
CA MET A 133 -3.46 -7.87 13.17
C MET A 133 -3.86 -6.90 14.28
N GLY A 134 -5.09 -6.97 14.78
CA GLY A 134 -5.62 -6.10 15.84
C GLY A 134 -6.27 -4.81 15.34
N ALA A 135 -6.51 -4.67 14.02
CA ALA A 135 -7.21 -3.50 13.49
C ALA A 135 -8.70 -3.55 13.84
N ILE A 136 -9.27 -2.37 14.09
CA ILE A 136 -10.68 -2.16 14.38
C ILE A 136 -11.26 -1.31 13.24
N LYS A 137 -12.41 -1.72 12.71
CA LYS A 137 -13.10 -0.95 11.67
C LYS A 137 -13.49 0.44 12.22
N MET A 138 -13.08 1.50 11.53
CA MET A 138 -13.34 2.88 11.95
C MET A 138 -14.39 3.60 11.11
N GLY A 139 -14.80 3.06 9.96
CA GLY A 139 -15.76 3.71 9.06
C GLY A 139 -15.83 3.06 7.69
N ASP A 140 -16.50 3.72 6.78
CA ASP A 140 -16.62 3.34 5.38
C ASP A 140 -16.13 4.46 4.46
N SER A 141 -15.63 4.11 3.27
CA SER A 141 -15.25 5.04 2.21
C SER A 141 -16.16 4.84 1.00
N PHE A 142 -16.54 5.94 0.37
CA PHE A 142 -17.38 5.95 -0.82
C PHE A 142 -16.68 6.68 -1.96
N ILE A 143 -16.89 6.22 -3.19
CA ILE A 143 -16.49 6.94 -4.39
C ILE A 143 -17.72 7.55 -5.03
N LEU A 144 -17.66 8.84 -5.32
CA LEU A 144 -18.68 9.52 -6.10
C LEU A 144 -18.20 9.59 -7.55
N PRO A 145 -18.86 8.89 -8.49
CA PRO A 145 -18.49 8.98 -9.89
C PRO A 145 -18.62 10.43 -10.35
N LYS A 146 -17.62 10.89 -11.08
CA LYS A 146 -17.71 12.20 -11.74
C LYS A 146 -18.72 12.05 -12.88
N GLU A 147 -19.79 12.85 -12.86
CA GLU A 147 -20.71 12.94 -14.00
C GLU A 147 -19.94 13.40 -15.23
N VAL A 148 -20.18 12.70 -16.33
CA VAL A 148 -19.57 13.02 -17.62
C VAL A 148 -20.37 14.08 -18.31
#